data_d786a373f7835607e7c64ec7e5f088ea
#
_entry.id   d786a373f7835607e7c64ec7e5f088ea
#
_cell.length_a   1.000
_cell.length_b   1.000
_cell.length_c   1.000
_cell.angle_alpha   90.00
_cell.angle_beta   90.00
_cell.angle_gamma   90.00
#
_symmetry.space_group_name_H-M   'P 1'
#
loop_
_entity.id
_entity.type
_entity.pdbx_description
1 polymer ?
#
loop_
_entity_poly.entity_id
_entity_poly.type
_entity_poly.pdbx_seq_one_letter_code
_entity_poly.pdbx_strand_id
1 'polypeptide(L)'
;MRLPLTSLSLWLIAAASCARPGTQAPVQTVAAVNPAAPLSAAQRDWVDRTLASLSQREKIGQMVMVWVLGDYTNTRDSTFAEVSRWITADGIGGVSMSLGTPIEVAAKINALQKLAKVPLLTSADLEPALGRLEGGLFSHYLLEAGSATVFPTAMSIAATGRDEDAWDVGNIIGREARAVGIRINFAPTVDVNNNPANPVINTRSFGEDPARVARLSALFVRGSQAAGTFATAKHFPGHGDTDIDSHVGLPVVTADWSRMRATELVPFRSAIEAGAGLVMSAHIALPALEGDSTTPATLVPRIMTGVLRDTLGFRGVTITDAMTMDGVGKGYGVAESSVLAVKAGADILLKPSDPTQAIDAVLAAVERGEITRARIDSSVRRVLGLKARSGVAFQRFVSLDTLRDVVGHPTHRARAEDIARRAITLLRDRGNVLPVQGKRTVVVQYVPETELRAGRVFAATLRRADSSTRVLRISPGTAQSQLDALAPAISSAERVVIAAYVRRIEGEGRPAMPTHIAQWMATLAAADSARPAARVALVAFGNPYLIGQVPAIGTYLVTFGVGDALERAAANAVLGRGRITGITPVSLPGFFARGDGLKR
;
A
#
# COMPACT_ATOMS: atom_id res chain seq x y z
N MET A 1 -69.15 -58.72 -5.13
CA MET A 1 -68.97 -57.63 -4.16
C MET A 1 -67.97 -56.64 -4.76
N ARG A 2 -68.42 -55.53 -5.28
CA ARG A 2 -67.62 -54.52 -6.01
C ARG A 2 -67.32 -53.40 -5.01
N LEU A 3 -66.02 -53.04 -4.88
CA LEU A 3 -65.57 -51.86 -4.18
C LEU A 3 -65.27 -50.73 -5.19
N PRO A 4 -65.58 -49.46 -4.90
CA PRO A 4 -65.33 -48.38 -5.85
C PRO A 4 -63.98 -47.75 -5.74
N LEU A 5 -63.43 -47.36 -6.92
CA LEU A 5 -62.23 -46.51 -7.06
C LEU A 5 -62.55 -45.07 -6.65
N THR A 6 -61.78 -44.51 -5.71
CA THR A 6 -61.78 -43.10 -5.40
C THR A 6 -60.65 -42.42 -6.16
N SER A 7 -61.01 -41.44 -6.95
CA SER A 7 -60.14 -40.56 -7.73
C SER A 7 -59.37 -39.57 -6.84
N LEU A 8 -58.02 -39.58 -6.91
CA LEU A 8 -57.17 -38.61 -6.26
C LEU A 8 -56.96 -37.43 -7.21
N SER A 9 -57.55 -36.29 -6.90
CA SER A 9 -57.33 -35.03 -7.64
C SER A 9 -56.04 -34.37 -7.16
N LEU A 10 -55.01 -34.30 -8.04
CA LEU A 10 -53.78 -33.50 -7.83
C LEU A 10 -54.14 -32.01 -8.00
N TRP A 11 -54.01 -31.22 -6.94
CA TRP A 11 -53.96 -29.77 -7.02
C TRP A 11 -52.51 -29.32 -7.28
N LEU A 12 -52.22 -28.81 -8.49
CA LEU A 12 -51.02 -28.05 -8.81
C LEU A 12 -51.18 -26.63 -8.23
N ILE A 13 -50.44 -26.34 -7.16
CA ILE A 13 -50.27 -24.97 -6.66
C ILE A 13 -49.15 -24.32 -7.49
N ALA A 14 -49.52 -23.48 -8.45
CA ALA A 14 -48.60 -22.59 -9.12
C ALA A 14 -48.20 -21.46 -8.17
N ALA A 15 -47.03 -21.57 -7.56
CA ALA A 15 -46.41 -20.46 -6.83
C ALA A 15 -45.85 -19.44 -7.82
N ALA A 16 -46.65 -18.41 -8.14
CA ALA A 16 -46.14 -17.24 -8.85
C ALA A 16 -45.24 -16.44 -7.90
N SER A 17 -43.90 -16.65 -8.06
CA SER A 17 -42.90 -15.83 -7.38
C SER A 17 -42.85 -14.47 -8.06
N CYS A 18 -43.57 -13.49 -7.52
CA CYS A 18 -43.41 -12.08 -7.86
C CYS A 18 -42.07 -11.60 -7.28
N ALA A 19 -40.99 -11.78 -8.02
CA ALA A 19 -39.76 -11.03 -7.76
C ALA A 19 -40.04 -9.54 -8.06
N ARG A 20 -40.29 -8.76 -7.02
CA ARG A 20 -40.25 -7.30 -7.12
C ARG A 20 -38.81 -6.93 -7.48
N PRO A 21 -38.56 -6.12 -8.54
CA PRO A 21 -37.25 -5.54 -8.74
C PRO A 21 -36.97 -4.68 -7.51
N GLY A 22 -35.97 -5.11 -6.71
CA GLY A 22 -35.48 -4.31 -5.60
C GLY A 22 -35.04 -2.96 -6.16
N THR A 23 -35.72 -1.91 -5.74
CA THR A 23 -35.24 -0.55 -5.92
C THR A 23 -33.87 -0.50 -5.25
N GLN A 24 -32.79 -0.51 -6.07
CA GLN A 24 -31.47 -0.21 -5.56
C GLN A 24 -31.55 1.15 -4.87
N ALA A 25 -31.31 1.16 -3.56
CA ALA A 25 -31.14 2.39 -2.84
C ALA A 25 -30.07 3.21 -3.58
N PRO A 26 -30.27 4.52 -3.81
CA PRO A 26 -29.31 5.32 -4.52
C PRO A 26 -27.97 5.21 -3.78
N VAL A 27 -26.92 4.77 -4.48
CA VAL A 27 -25.54 4.82 -3.99
C VAL A 27 -25.33 6.28 -3.58
N GLN A 28 -25.17 6.51 -2.27
CA GLN A 28 -24.92 7.86 -1.76
C GLN A 28 -23.71 8.41 -2.51
N THR A 29 -23.94 9.41 -3.35
CA THR A 29 -22.87 10.12 -4.05
C THR A 29 -22.05 10.83 -2.98
N VAL A 30 -20.90 10.26 -2.65
CA VAL A 30 -19.96 10.87 -1.72
C VAL A 30 -19.37 12.11 -2.38
N ALA A 31 -19.49 13.26 -1.72
CA ALA A 31 -18.90 14.47 -2.23
C ALA A 31 -17.36 14.34 -2.30
N ALA A 32 -16.78 14.72 -3.44
CA ALA A 32 -15.33 14.80 -3.60
C ALA A 32 -14.73 15.74 -2.54
N VAL A 33 -13.56 15.41 -2.03
CA VAL A 33 -12.79 16.30 -1.16
C VAL A 33 -11.82 17.13 -2.00
N ASN A 34 -11.80 18.42 -1.76
CA ASN A 34 -10.84 19.34 -2.41
C ASN A 34 -10.14 20.17 -1.32
N PRO A 35 -8.87 19.86 -0.99
CA PRO A 35 -8.11 20.59 0.01
C PRO A 35 -7.88 22.08 -0.33
N ALA A 36 -7.82 22.41 -1.62
CA ALA A 36 -7.59 23.77 -2.10
C ALA A 36 -8.86 24.64 -2.09
N ALA A 37 -10.05 24.01 -2.08
CA ALA A 37 -11.30 24.77 -2.05
C ALA A 37 -11.46 25.53 -0.71
N PRO A 38 -12.01 26.74 -0.70
CA PRO A 38 -12.39 27.42 0.53
C PRO A 38 -13.35 26.57 1.37
N LEU A 39 -13.23 26.65 2.68
CA LEU A 39 -14.22 26.04 3.57
C LEU A 39 -15.59 26.71 3.34
N SER A 40 -16.69 25.95 3.38
CA SER A 40 -18.03 26.52 3.42
C SER A 40 -18.23 27.34 4.70
N ALA A 41 -19.28 28.16 4.77
CA ALA A 41 -19.57 28.93 5.98
C ALA A 41 -19.75 28.04 7.20
N ALA A 42 -20.51 26.93 7.08
CA ALA A 42 -20.71 25.97 8.16
C ALA A 42 -19.41 25.27 8.59
N GLN A 43 -18.52 24.95 7.65
CA GLN A 43 -17.22 24.36 7.94
C GLN A 43 -16.30 25.37 8.66
N ARG A 44 -16.24 26.63 8.22
CA ARG A 44 -15.48 27.69 8.90
C ARG A 44 -15.95 27.90 10.33
N ASP A 45 -17.25 28.06 10.48
CA ASP A 45 -17.88 28.26 11.79
C ASP A 45 -17.59 27.10 12.76
N TRP A 46 -17.66 25.84 12.26
CA TRP A 46 -17.30 24.68 13.07
C TRP A 46 -15.81 24.71 13.46
N VAL A 47 -14.91 25.02 12.53
CA VAL A 47 -13.46 25.10 12.79
C VAL A 47 -13.16 26.18 13.82
N ASP A 48 -13.72 27.37 13.66
CA ASP A 48 -13.45 28.51 14.51
C ASP A 48 -13.98 28.29 15.95
N ARG A 49 -15.22 27.81 16.09
CA ARG A 49 -15.79 27.47 17.40
C ARG A 49 -15.02 26.33 18.07
N THR A 50 -14.65 25.29 17.33
CA THR A 50 -13.91 24.17 17.90
C THR A 50 -12.53 24.64 18.36
N LEU A 51 -11.78 25.37 17.53
CA LEU A 51 -10.47 25.90 17.89
C LEU A 51 -10.53 26.78 19.15
N ALA A 52 -11.54 27.64 19.25
CA ALA A 52 -11.73 28.52 20.40
C ALA A 52 -12.10 27.77 21.69
N SER A 53 -12.76 26.61 21.58
CA SER A 53 -13.20 25.81 22.73
C SER A 53 -12.11 24.92 23.33
N LEU A 54 -10.95 24.78 22.67
CA LEU A 54 -9.88 23.88 23.08
C LEU A 54 -8.86 24.62 23.95
N SER A 55 -8.48 24.01 25.08
CA SER A 55 -7.30 24.39 25.86
C SER A 55 -6.03 24.19 25.02
N GLN A 56 -4.91 24.78 25.48
CA GLN A 56 -3.63 24.62 24.78
C GLN A 56 -3.19 23.17 24.70
N ARG A 57 -3.38 22.38 25.77
CA ARG A 57 -3.11 20.94 25.79
C ARG A 57 -3.98 20.17 24.79
N GLU A 58 -5.29 20.43 24.77
CA GLU A 58 -6.20 19.79 23.83
C GLU A 58 -5.87 20.14 22.36
N LYS A 59 -5.45 21.36 22.09
CA LYS A 59 -4.94 21.77 20.77
C LYS A 59 -3.75 20.93 20.33
N ILE A 60 -2.79 20.71 21.22
CA ILE A 60 -1.62 19.88 20.94
C ILE A 60 -2.05 18.42 20.77
N GLY A 61 -2.99 17.91 21.58
CA GLY A 61 -3.60 16.60 21.40
C GLY A 61 -4.17 16.39 19.98
N GLN A 62 -4.81 17.43 19.41
CA GLN A 62 -5.33 17.36 18.02
C GLN A 62 -4.20 17.20 16.97
N MET A 63 -2.95 17.45 17.30
CA MET A 63 -1.78 17.23 16.46
C MET A 63 -1.16 15.83 16.61
N VAL A 64 -1.74 14.94 17.40
CA VAL A 64 -1.24 13.58 17.62
C VAL A 64 -2.18 12.55 16.98
N MET A 65 -1.61 11.60 16.26
CA MET A 65 -2.31 10.47 15.66
C MET A 65 -1.64 9.17 16.10
N VAL A 66 -2.40 8.29 16.76
CA VAL A 66 -1.90 7.01 17.27
C VAL A 66 -2.22 5.86 16.31
N TRP A 67 -1.43 4.81 16.36
CA TRP A 67 -1.66 3.60 15.57
C TRP A 67 -2.51 2.60 16.35
N VAL A 68 -3.50 2.00 15.70
CA VAL A 68 -4.47 1.09 16.32
C VAL A 68 -4.69 -0.13 15.41
N LEU A 69 -4.62 -1.33 15.98
CA LEU A 69 -5.04 -2.54 15.28
C LEU A 69 -6.55 -2.48 14.98
N GLY A 70 -6.92 -2.81 13.75
CA GLY A 70 -8.31 -2.75 13.27
C GLY A 70 -9.12 -4.01 13.58
N ASP A 71 -8.48 -5.11 13.98
CA ASP A 71 -9.12 -6.36 14.37
C ASP A 71 -9.99 -6.24 15.63
N TYR A 72 -10.79 -7.27 15.91
CA TYR A 72 -11.63 -7.27 17.10
C TYR A 72 -10.78 -7.18 18.37
N THR A 73 -11.17 -6.29 19.27
CA THR A 73 -10.57 -6.14 20.60
C THR A 73 -11.69 -5.96 21.62
N ASN A 74 -11.64 -6.72 22.72
CA ASN A 74 -12.59 -6.57 23.82
C ASN A 74 -12.41 -5.19 24.48
N THR A 75 -13.51 -4.52 24.85
CA THR A 75 -13.47 -3.20 25.50
C THR A 75 -12.82 -3.22 26.88
N ARG A 76 -12.62 -4.39 27.50
CA ARG A 76 -11.89 -4.57 28.77
C ARG A 76 -10.41 -4.92 28.56
N ASP A 77 -9.96 -5.05 27.31
CA ASP A 77 -8.56 -5.25 26.99
C ASP A 77 -7.73 -4.01 27.29
N SER A 78 -6.50 -4.20 27.76
CA SER A 78 -5.60 -3.11 28.13
C SER A 78 -5.28 -2.18 26.97
N THR A 79 -5.14 -2.72 25.76
CA THR A 79 -4.88 -1.94 24.53
C THR A 79 -6.05 -1.02 24.20
N PHE A 80 -7.29 -1.53 24.33
CA PHE A 80 -8.47 -0.69 24.11
C PHE A 80 -8.61 0.38 25.20
N ALA A 81 -8.30 0.04 26.46
CA ALA A 81 -8.32 0.98 27.58
C ALA A 81 -7.28 2.10 27.38
N GLU A 82 -6.09 1.76 26.90
CA GLU A 82 -5.03 2.73 26.62
C GLU A 82 -5.41 3.70 25.51
N VAL A 83 -5.90 3.19 24.37
CA VAL A 83 -6.39 4.04 23.26
C VAL A 83 -7.54 4.92 23.73
N SER A 84 -8.46 4.36 24.53
CA SER A 84 -9.58 5.12 25.09
C SER A 84 -9.10 6.27 25.97
N ARG A 85 -8.06 6.05 26.79
CA ARG A 85 -7.42 7.10 27.62
C ARG A 85 -6.81 8.21 26.75
N TRP A 86 -6.06 7.87 25.72
CA TRP A 86 -5.50 8.87 24.78
C TRP A 86 -6.59 9.73 24.13
N ILE A 87 -7.73 9.10 23.78
CA ILE A 87 -8.86 9.83 23.17
C ILE A 87 -9.53 10.76 24.20
N THR A 88 -9.79 10.27 25.42
CA THR A 88 -10.63 10.98 26.41
C THR A 88 -9.84 11.94 27.29
N ALA A 89 -8.62 11.58 27.71
CA ALA A 89 -7.79 12.38 28.61
C ALA A 89 -6.79 13.26 27.84
N ASP A 90 -6.12 12.72 26.82
CA ASP A 90 -5.13 13.46 26.05
C ASP A 90 -5.72 14.21 24.85
N GLY A 91 -6.96 13.87 24.43
CA GLY A 91 -7.65 14.56 23.37
C GLY A 91 -6.99 14.42 22.00
N ILE A 92 -6.43 13.24 21.69
CA ILE A 92 -5.74 13.00 20.41
C ILE A 92 -6.59 13.32 19.19
N GLY A 93 -5.93 13.80 18.13
CA GLY A 93 -6.61 14.26 16.90
C GLY A 93 -7.05 13.16 15.96
N GLY A 94 -6.43 11.98 16.01
CA GLY A 94 -6.74 10.91 15.08
C GLY A 94 -6.18 9.55 15.45
N VAL A 95 -6.60 8.55 14.67
CA VAL A 95 -6.13 7.16 14.74
C VAL A 95 -5.75 6.66 13.35
N SER A 96 -4.63 5.97 13.25
CA SER A 96 -4.23 5.24 12.06
C SER A 96 -4.57 3.77 12.25
N MET A 97 -5.45 3.26 11.40
CA MET A 97 -5.93 1.87 11.48
C MET A 97 -4.96 0.94 10.76
N SER A 98 -4.68 -0.18 11.40
CA SER A 98 -3.87 -1.26 10.85
C SER A 98 -4.60 -2.56 11.01
N LEU A 99 -4.41 -3.53 10.11
CA LEU A 99 -5.00 -4.85 10.22
C LEU A 99 -6.51 -4.84 10.54
N GLY A 100 -7.19 -5.91 10.24
CA GLY A 100 -8.63 -6.03 10.53
C GLY A 100 -9.44 -6.19 9.25
N THR A 101 -10.53 -6.95 9.33
CA THR A 101 -11.51 -7.02 8.24
C THR A 101 -12.24 -5.68 8.10
N PRO A 102 -12.81 -5.36 6.94
CA PRO A 102 -13.55 -4.11 6.76
C PRO A 102 -14.62 -3.85 7.81
N ILE A 103 -15.33 -4.89 8.26
CA ILE A 103 -16.38 -4.75 9.28
C ILE A 103 -15.81 -4.49 10.67
N GLU A 104 -14.69 -5.15 11.03
CA GLU A 104 -14.02 -4.92 12.30
C GLU A 104 -13.47 -3.50 12.39
N VAL A 105 -12.79 -3.05 11.32
CA VAL A 105 -12.26 -1.67 11.20
C VAL A 105 -13.39 -0.65 11.35
N ALA A 106 -14.49 -0.82 10.62
CA ALA A 106 -15.63 0.10 10.68
C ALA A 106 -16.29 0.13 12.06
N ALA A 107 -16.48 -1.04 12.68
CA ALA A 107 -17.05 -1.15 14.02
C ALA A 107 -16.14 -0.50 15.06
N LYS A 108 -14.83 -0.74 15.00
CA LYS A 108 -13.85 -0.15 15.91
C LYS A 108 -13.77 1.37 15.73
N ILE A 109 -13.73 1.87 14.50
CA ILE A 109 -13.78 3.32 14.24
C ILE A 109 -15.03 3.93 14.88
N ASN A 110 -16.21 3.32 14.70
CA ASN A 110 -17.45 3.81 15.32
C ASN A 110 -17.36 3.80 16.85
N ALA A 111 -16.74 2.78 17.45
CA ALA A 111 -16.54 2.71 18.91
C ALA A 111 -15.62 3.83 19.41
N LEU A 112 -14.48 4.05 18.74
CA LEU A 112 -13.53 5.10 19.10
C LEU A 112 -14.10 6.51 18.89
N GLN A 113 -14.87 6.73 17.83
CA GLN A 113 -15.56 7.99 17.56
C GLN A 113 -16.58 8.38 18.65
N LYS A 114 -17.17 7.40 19.34
CA LYS A 114 -18.10 7.68 20.47
C LYS A 114 -17.37 8.30 21.67
N LEU A 115 -16.09 7.98 21.88
CA LEU A 115 -15.28 8.46 22.98
C LEU A 115 -14.77 9.88 22.75
N ALA A 116 -14.63 10.30 21.50
CA ALA A 116 -13.96 11.52 21.13
C ALA A 116 -14.83 12.78 21.33
N LYS A 117 -14.33 13.77 22.07
CA LYS A 117 -14.92 15.13 22.19
C LYS A 117 -14.93 15.82 20.81
N VAL A 118 -13.78 15.87 20.14
CA VAL A 118 -13.63 16.33 18.77
C VAL A 118 -13.52 15.10 17.86
N PRO A 119 -14.30 14.99 16.76
CA PRO A 119 -14.25 13.81 15.90
C PRO A 119 -12.84 13.46 15.46
N LEU A 120 -12.46 12.18 15.51
CA LEU A 120 -11.14 11.69 15.13
C LEU A 120 -10.95 11.71 13.61
N LEU A 121 -9.78 12.15 13.15
CA LEU A 121 -9.30 11.77 11.83
C LEU A 121 -8.92 10.29 11.84
N THR A 122 -9.27 9.59 10.78
CA THR A 122 -8.98 8.17 10.61
C THR A 122 -8.15 7.97 9.36
N SER A 123 -7.05 7.25 9.48
CA SER A 123 -6.13 6.98 8.38
C SER A 123 -5.76 5.51 8.30
N ALA A 124 -5.16 5.11 7.20
CA ALA A 124 -4.49 3.82 7.03
C ALA A 124 -3.53 3.86 5.84
N ASP A 125 -2.54 2.95 5.85
CA ASP A 125 -1.70 2.68 4.69
C ASP A 125 -2.45 1.74 3.73
N LEU A 126 -3.01 2.28 2.67
CA LEU A 126 -3.81 1.52 1.70
C LEU A 126 -3.02 1.33 0.40
N GLU A 127 -1.85 0.72 0.53
CA GLU A 127 -0.95 0.34 -0.55
C GLU A 127 -0.90 -1.19 -0.71
N PRO A 128 -1.50 -1.76 -1.71
CA PRO A 128 -2.41 -1.31 -2.77
C PRO A 128 -3.88 -1.56 -2.45
N ALA A 129 -4.29 -1.69 -1.20
CA ALA A 129 -5.67 -2.00 -0.86
C ALA A 129 -6.05 -1.66 0.58
N LEU A 130 -7.35 -1.51 0.82
CA LEU A 130 -7.93 -1.54 2.15
C LEU A 130 -7.62 -2.90 2.81
N GLY A 131 -7.08 -2.88 4.03
CA GLY A 131 -6.81 -4.09 4.81
C GLY A 131 -5.51 -4.82 4.49
N ARG A 132 -4.72 -4.36 3.51
CA ARG A 132 -3.34 -4.79 3.37
C ARG A 132 -2.43 -3.82 4.09
N LEU A 133 -2.29 -4.04 5.35
CA LEU A 133 -1.31 -3.35 6.16
C LEU A 133 -0.12 -4.27 6.28
N GLU A 134 0.99 -3.83 5.70
CA GLU A 134 2.24 -4.56 5.77
C GLU A 134 2.60 -4.83 7.23
N GLY A 135 3.02 -6.05 7.53
CA GLY A 135 3.33 -6.52 8.89
C GLY A 135 2.22 -7.31 9.59
N GLY A 136 1.01 -7.27 9.09
CA GLY A 136 -0.08 -8.01 9.70
C GLY A 136 -0.65 -9.13 8.88
N LEU A 137 -0.05 -10.04 8.92
CA LEU A 137 0.25 -11.10 8.01
C LEU A 137 -0.80 -12.18 7.83
N PHE A 138 -1.59 -12.55 8.81
CA PHE A 138 -2.16 -13.90 8.75
C PHE A 138 -3.69 -13.96 8.80
N SER A 139 -4.35 -13.06 9.50
CA SER A 139 -5.81 -13.13 9.69
C SER A 139 -6.60 -12.78 8.43
N HIS A 140 -6.17 -11.81 7.66
CA HIS A 140 -6.88 -11.40 6.43
C HIS A 140 -6.92 -12.47 5.36
N TYR A 141 -5.87 -13.26 5.30
CA TYR A 141 -5.71 -14.27 4.28
C TYR A 141 -6.48 -15.56 4.57
N LEU A 142 -6.89 -15.78 5.80
CA LEU A 142 -7.71 -16.93 6.16
C LEU A 142 -9.20 -16.68 5.93
N LEU A 143 -9.63 -15.41 5.92
CA LEU A 143 -11.02 -14.99 5.77
C LEU A 143 -11.22 -14.20 4.46
N GLU A 144 -11.17 -14.89 3.32
CA GLU A 144 -11.35 -14.25 2.01
C GLU A 144 -12.78 -13.78 1.73
N ALA A 145 -13.76 -14.32 2.42
CA ALA A 145 -15.14 -13.95 2.21
C ALA A 145 -15.37 -12.50 2.67
N GLY A 146 -15.61 -11.61 1.71
CA GLY A 146 -15.97 -10.21 2.00
C GLY A 146 -14.78 -9.27 2.25
N SER A 147 -13.56 -9.64 1.85
CA SER A 147 -12.41 -8.74 1.90
C SER A 147 -12.51 -7.60 0.88
N ALA A 148 -11.84 -6.49 1.16
CA ALA A 148 -11.71 -5.37 0.25
C ALA A 148 -11.00 -5.76 -1.06
N THR A 149 -11.12 -4.92 -2.08
CA THR A 149 -10.43 -5.14 -3.35
C THR A 149 -8.93 -4.94 -3.18
N VAL A 150 -8.15 -5.95 -3.58
CA VAL A 150 -6.68 -5.89 -3.61
C VAL A 150 -6.22 -5.61 -5.03
N PHE A 151 -5.52 -4.50 -5.22
CA PHE A 151 -4.91 -4.13 -6.49
C PHE A 151 -3.45 -4.60 -6.58
N PRO A 152 -2.90 -4.73 -7.80
CA PRO A 152 -1.46 -4.81 -8.01
C PRO A 152 -0.71 -3.60 -7.42
N THR A 153 0.58 -3.76 -7.17
CA THR A 153 1.46 -2.69 -6.66
C THR A 153 1.53 -1.48 -7.61
N ALA A 154 2.02 -0.35 -7.14
CA ALA A 154 2.20 0.84 -7.98
C ALA A 154 3.08 0.55 -9.21
N MET A 155 4.16 -0.22 -9.05
CA MET A 155 5.01 -0.61 -10.18
C MET A 155 4.28 -1.51 -11.18
N SER A 156 3.41 -2.43 -10.71
CA SER A 156 2.54 -3.23 -11.60
C SER A 156 1.54 -2.35 -12.36
N ILE A 157 0.96 -1.34 -11.70
CA ILE A 157 0.04 -0.38 -12.34
C ILE A 157 0.79 0.37 -13.46
N ALA A 158 2.00 0.86 -13.18
CA ALA A 158 2.82 1.51 -14.18
C ALA A 158 3.19 0.59 -15.35
N ALA A 159 3.41 -0.71 -15.09
CA ALA A 159 3.73 -1.70 -16.13
C ALA A 159 2.60 -1.91 -17.15
N THR A 160 1.34 -1.57 -16.84
CA THR A 160 0.23 -1.67 -17.80
C THR A 160 0.38 -0.74 -19.01
N GLY A 161 1.19 0.33 -18.88
CA GLY A 161 1.32 1.37 -19.88
C GLY A 161 0.13 2.34 -19.96
N ARG A 162 -0.88 2.21 -19.12
CA ARG A 162 -2.09 3.03 -19.09
C ARG A 162 -2.14 3.88 -17.83
N ASP A 163 -2.03 5.18 -18.01
CA ASP A 163 -1.95 6.11 -16.88
C ASP A 163 -3.28 6.20 -16.11
N GLU A 164 -4.44 5.99 -16.79
CA GLU A 164 -5.77 6.02 -16.18
C GLU A 164 -5.97 4.97 -15.09
N ASP A 165 -5.21 3.88 -15.14
CA ASP A 165 -5.27 2.82 -14.13
C ASP A 165 -4.94 3.35 -12.73
N ALA A 166 -4.04 4.34 -12.64
CA ALA A 166 -3.70 4.96 -11.36
C ALA A 166 -4.88 5.76 -10.76
N TRP A 167 -5.67 6.43 -11.61
CA TRP A 167 -6.88 7.13 -11.18
C TRP A 167 -7.95 6.14 -10.69
N ASP A 168 -8.20 5.07 -11.45
CA ASP A 168 -9.19 4.05 -11.10
C ASP A 168 -8.84 3.40 -9.76
N VAL A 169 -7.56 3.03 -9.55
CA VAL A 169 -7.09 2.43 -8.31
C VAL A 169 -7.27 3.40 -7.14
N GLY A 170 -6.85 4.65 -7.28
CA GLY A 170 -7.06 5.68 -6.26
C GLY A 170 -8.53 5.88 -5.92
N ASN A 171 -9.40 5.90 -6.94
CA ASN A 171 -10.84 6.09 -6.76
C ASN A 171 -11.51 4.91 -6.05
N ILE A 172 -11.21 3.69 -6.47
CA ILE A 172 -11.83 2.50 -5.87
C ILE A 172 -11.35 2.32 -4.42
N ILE A 173 -10.04 2.43 -4.17
CA ILE A 173 -9.50 2.39 -2.80
C ILE A 173 -10.14 3.48 -1.94
N GLY A 174 -10.26 4.69 -2.47
CA GLY A 174 -10.89 5.80 -1.77
C GLY A 174 -12.35 5.55 -1.40
N ARG A 175 -13.14 4.95 -2.30
CA ARG A 175 -14.54 4.56 -2.02
C ARG A 175 -14.65 3.52 -0.92
N GLU A 176 -13.83 2.46 -1.01
CA GLU A 176 -13.83 1.39 -0.02
C GLU A 176 -13.33 1.89 1.35
N ALA A 177 -12.27 2.71 1.37
CA ALA A 177 -11.76 3.39 2.56
C ALA A 177 -12.84 4.24 3.23
N ARG A 178 -13.53 5.06 2.44
CA ARG A 178 -14.61 5.90 2.95
C ARG A 178 -15.74 5.11 3.57
N ALA A 179 -16.12 4.00 2.96
CA ALA A 179 -17.20 3.13 3.46
C ALA A 179 -16.89 2.57 4.85
N VAL A 180 -15.63 2.17 5.12
CA VAL A 180 -15.20 1.69 6.44
C VAL A 180 -14.89 2.81 7.44
N GLY A 181 -14.97 4.07 7.02
CA GLY A 181 -14.75 5.22 7.91
C GLY A 181 -13.34 5.81 7.87
N ILE A 182 -12.45 5.33 7.00
CA ILE A 182 -11.12 5.91 6.78
C ILE A 182 -11.27 7.17 5.94
N ARG A 183 -10.68 8.27 6.40
CA ARG A 183 -10.75 9.61 5.78
C ARG A 183 -9.45 10.02 5.10
N ILE A 184 -8.34 9.40 5.46
CA ILE A 184 -7.01 9.67 4.92
C ILE A 184 -6.39 8.35 4.49
N ASN A 185 -5.93 8.30 3.24
CA ASN A 185 -5.09 7.22 2.74
C ASN A 185 -3.63 7.69 2.75
N PHE A 186 -2.75 6.96 3.43
CA PHE A 186 -1.31 7.18 3.37
C PHE A 186 -0.71 6.59 2.09
N ALA A 187 -1.25 7.04 0.96
CA ALA A 187 -0.82 6.76 -0.40
C ALA A 187 -1.18 7.96 -1.30
N PRO A 188 -0.49 8.13 -2.45
CA PRO A 188 0.48 7.23 -3.06
C PRO A 188 1.91 7.44 -2.54
N THR A 189 2.74 6.38 -2.69
CA THR A 189 4.20 6.53 -2.66
C THR A 189 4.62 7.25 -3.95
N VAL A 190 5.16 8.47 -3.79
CA VAL A 190 5.60 9.32 -4.92
C VAL A 190 7.12 9.29 -5.09
N ASP A 191 7.81 8.48 -4.31
CA ASP A 191 9.25 8.28 -4.41
C ASP A 191 9.63 7.74 -5.79
N VAL A 192 10.74 8.22 -6.35
CA VAL A 192 11.29 7.76 -7.63
C VAL A 192 12.25 6.60 -7.36
N ASN A 193 11.96 5.41 -7.87
CA ASN A 193 12.76 4.20 -7.62
C ASN A 193 14.02 4.16 -8.50
N ASN A 194 14.94 5.09 -8.27
CA ASN A 194 16.19 5.25 -9.03
C ASN A 194 17.37 4.43 -8.49
N ASN A 195 17.18 3.73 -7.36
CA ASN A 195 18.14 2.81 -6.78
C ASN A 195 17.60 1.36 -6.78
N PRO A 196 18.10 0.45 -7.64
CA PRO A 196 17.68 -0.96 -7.64
C PRO A 196 17.95 -1.71 -6.34
N ALA A 197 18.83 -1.21 -5.49
CA ALA A 197 19.16 -1.79 -4.19
C ALA A 197 18.23 -1.32 -3.06
N ASN A 198 17.34 -0.36 -3.34
CA ASN A 198 16.46 0.21 -2.33
C ASN A 198 15.61 -0.87 -1.63
N PRO A 199 15.75 -1.01 -0.28
CA PRO A 199 15.03 -2.03 0.47
C PRO A 199 13.60 -1.61 0.85
N VAL A 200 13.25 -0.32 0.74
CA VAL A 200 11.99 0.26 1.26
C VAL A 200 10.98 0.54 0.16
N ILE A 201 11.41 1.17 -0.92
CA ILE A 201 10.51 1.67 -1.97
C ILE A 201 10.24 0.60 -3.00
N ASN A 202 11.23 0.18 -3.79
CA ASN A 202 11.12 -0.91 -4.76
C ASN A 202 9.77 -0.85 -5.52
N THR A 203 8.95 -1.92 -5.46
CA THR A 203 7.66 -2.03 -6.16
C THR A 203 6.54 -1.13 -5.63
N ARG A 204 6.75 -0.40 -4.53
CA ARG A 204 5.81 0.62 -4.02
C ARG A 204 5.81 1.88 -4.88
N SER A 205 6.89 2.17 -5.60
CA SER A 205 6.97 3.27 -6.57
C SER A 205 6.32 2.91 -7.90
N PHE A 206 5.85 3.92 -8.64
CA PHE A 206 5.41 3.77 -10.03
C PHE A 206 6.59 3.58 -11.02
N GLY A 207 7.84 3.69 -10.58
CA GLY A 207 9.02 3.44 -11.41
C GLY A 207 10.18 4.41 -11.16
N GLU A 208 11.12 4.48 -12.12
CA GLU A 208 12.34 5.27 -12.03
C GLU A 208 12.29 6.62 -12.76
N ASP A 209 11.27 6.86 -13.59
CA ASP A 209 11.10 8.10 -14.34
C ASP A 209 10.34 9.15 -13.54
N PRO A 210 10.98 10.25 -13.10
CA PRO A 210 10.34 11.27 -12.28
C PRO A 210 9.06 11.84 -12.91
N ALA A 211 9.06 12.05 -14.22
CA ALA A 211 7.91 12.62 -14.93
C ALA A 211 6.73 11.65 -14.98
N ARG A 212 6.99 10.36 -15.15
CA ARG A 212 5.94 9.34 -15.14
C ARG A 212 5.41 9.07 -13.74
N VAL A 213 6.30 8.97 -12.73
CA VAL A 213 5.90 8.88 -11.33
C VAL A 213 5.01 10.06 -10.95
N ALA A 214 5.38 11.28 -11.38
CA ALA A 214 4.59 12.49 -11.15
C ALA A 214 3.17 12.40 -11.74
N ARG A 215 3.04 11.98 -13.02
CA ARG A 215 1.73 11.85 -13.68
C ARG A 215 0.84 10.81 -12.99
N LEU A 216 1.38 9.62 -12.72
CA LEU A 216 0.62 8.53 -12.10
C LEU A 216 0.22 8.88 -10.66
N SER A 217 1.12 9.47 -9.89
CA SER A 217 0.83 9.97 -8.54
C SER A 217 -0.27 11.03 -8.54
N ALA A 218 -0.23 11.98 -9.45
CA ALA A 218 -1.27 13.01 -9.58
C ALA A 218 -2.65 12.42 -9.94
N LEU A 219 -2.67 11.40 -10.80
CA LEU A 219 -3.91 10.68 -11.14
C LEU A 219 -4.47 9.91 -9.93
N PHE A 220 -3.62 9.20 -9.20
CA PHE A 220 -4.02 8.51 -7.97
C PHE A 220 -4.59 9.49 -6.93
N VAL A 221 -3.91 10.63 -6.69
CA VAL A 221 -4.39 11.70 -5.78
C VAL A 221 -5.79 12.15 -6.19
N ARG A 222 -5.97 12.51 -7.47
CA ARG A 222 -7.28 12.94 -7.98
C ARG A 222 -8.34 11.86 -7.84
N GLY A 223 -8.01 10.60 -8.14
CA GLY A 223 -8.93 9.47 -7.99
C GLY A 223 -9.40 9.26 -6.55
N SER A 224 -8.44 9.22 -5.60
CA SER A 224 -8.73 9.05 -4.17
C SER A 224 -9.62 10.18 -3.63
N GLN A 225 -9.31 11.42 -3.97
CA GLN A 225 -10.05 12.58 -3.48
C GLN A 225 -11.40 12.77 -4.16
N ALA A 226 -11.56 12.35 -5.42
CA ALA A 226 -12.87 12.25 -6.07
C ALA A 226 -13.80 11.26 -5.35
N ALA A 227 -13.24 10.26 -4.68
CA ALA A 227 -13.97 9.31 -3.84
C ALA A 227 -14.21 9.78 -2.40
N GLY A 228 -13.77 10.98 -2.04
CA GLY A 228 -13.97 11.58 -0.72
C GLY A 228 -12.96 11.14 0.35
N THR A 229 -11.82 10.56 -0.04
CA THR A 229 -10.72 10.17 0.86
C THR A 229 -9.48 10.97 0.50
N PHE A 230 -8.86 11.64 1.48
CA PHE A 230 -7.65 12.41 1.26
C PHE A 230 -6.46 11.50 0.95
N ALA A 231 -5.69 11.88 -0.07
CA ALA A 231 -4.43 11.24 -0.42
C ALA A 231 -3.26 11.93 0.29
N THR A 232 -2.21 11.15 0.55
CA THR A 232 -0.96 11.59 1.19
C THR A 232 0.21 11.29 0.28
N ALA A 233 0.90 12.30 -0.21
CA ALA A 233 2.14 12.12 -0.97
C ALA A 233 3.30 11.79 0.00
N LYS A 234 4.02 10.70 -0.24
CA LYS A 234 5.09 10.22 0.64
C LYS A 234 6.24 9.58 -0.13
N HIS A 235 7.46 9.59 0.43
CA HIS A 235 7.94 10.10 1.72
C HIS A 235 8.84 11.32 1.47
N PHE A 236 8.37 12.49 1.83
CA PHE A 236 9.05 13.76 1.55
C PHE A 236 10.37 13.91 2.31
N PRO A 237 11.46 14.35 1.67
CA PRO A 237 11.56 14.90 0.30
C PRO A 237 11.95 13.89 -0.80
N GLY A 238 11.86 12.59 -0.58
CA GLY A 238 12.12 11.53 -1.54
C GLY A 238 13.03 10.44 -0.98
N HIS A 239 12.50 9.22 -0.83
CA HIS A 239 13.14 8.05 -0.22
C HIS A 239 13.65 7.05 -1.27
N GLY A 240 13.57 7.39 -2.57
CA GLY A 240 13.83 6.43 -3.65
C GLY A 240 15.28 6.04 -3.83
N ASP A 241 16.23 6.89 -3.43
CA ASP A 241 17.69 6.66 -3.56
C ASP A 241 18.34 6.32 -2.21
N THR A 242 17.75 5.41 -1.47
CA THR A 242 18.32 4.93 -0.21
C THR A 242 18.69 3.45 -0.31
N ASP A 243 19.68 3.02 0.44
CA ASP A 243 20.18 1.65 0.55
C ASP A 243 19.96 1.03 1.94
N ILE A 244 19.45 1.83 2.89
CA ILE A 244 19.08 1.44 4.26
C ILE A 244 17.58 1.61 4.43
N ASP A 245 16.97 0.69 5.18
CA ASP A 245 15.56 0.80 5.60
C ASP A 245 15.45 1.75 6.79
N SER A 246 14.61 2.81 6.66
CA SER A 246 14.37 3.78 7.72
C SER A 246 13.67 3.20 8.97
N HIS A 247 13.15 1.98 8.88
CA HIS A 247 12.63 1.23 10.03
C HIS A 247 13.72 0.67 10.95
N VAL A 248 14.95 0.51 10.43
CA VAL A 248 16.08 -0.08 11.17
C VAL A 248 17.28 0.86 11.34
N GLY A 249 17.26 2.02 10.71
CA GLY A 249 18.34 3.01 10.81
C GLY A 249 17.99 4.31 10.10
N LEU A 250 18.92 5.27 10.07
CA LEU A 250 18.77 6.53 9.36
C LEU A 250 19.42 6.45 7.97
N PRO A 251 18.64 6.36 6.87
CA PRO A 251 19.18 6.38 5.52
C PRO A 251 19.74 7.75 5.18
N VAL A 252 20.77 7.76 4.31
CA VAL A 252 21.40 8.99 3.83
C VAL A 252 21.19 9.14 2.33
N VAL A 253 20.67 10.28 1.89
CA VAL A 253 20.57 10.66 0.48
C VAL A 253 21.58 11.76 0.20
N THR A 254 22.57 11.45 -0.64
CA THR A 254 23.68 12.37 -0.96
C THR A 254 23.38 13.33 -2.11
N ALA A 255 22.16 13.30 -2.65
CA ALA A 255 21.72 14.16 -3.75
C ALA A 255 21.84 15.64 -3.39
N ASP A 256 22.46 16.42 -4.28
CA ASP A 256 22.48 17.87 -4.17
C ASP A 256 21.14 18.50 -4.52
N TRP A 257 21.03 19.81 -4.31
CA TRP A 257 19.79 20.55 -4.56
C TRP A 257 19.36 20.50 -6.04
N SER A 258 20.30 20.48 -6.98
CA SER A 258 20.00 20.39 -8.41
C SER A 258 19.35 19.06 -8.76
N ARG A 259 19.95 17.97 -8.27
CA ARG A 259 19.42 16.63 -8.41
C ARG A 259 18.04 16.49 -7.75
N MET A 260 17.89 16.93 -6.49
CA MET A 260 16.61 16.87 -5.77
C MET A 260 15.49 17.53 -6.56
N ARG A 261 15.74 18.72 -7.13
CA ARG A 261 14.74 19.43 -7.95
C ARG A 261 14.40 18.75 -9.25
N ALA A 262 15.35 18.06 -9.86
CA ALA A 262 15.19 17.39 -11.15
C ALA A 262 14.57 15.99 -11.03
N THR A 263 14.64 15.37 -9.88
CA THR A 263 14.23 13.97 -9.67
C THR A 263 13.24 13.83 -8.52
N GLU A 264 13.70 13.94 -7.28
CA GLU A 264 12.94 13.57 -6.08
C GLU A 264 11.72 14.48 -5.85
N LEU A 265 11.86 15.80 -6.08
CA LEU A 265 10.79 16.79 -5.84
C LEU A 265 9.78 16.91 -6.99
N VAL A 266 10.05 16.35 -8.17
CA VAL A 266 9.14 16.43 -9.34
C VAL A 266 7.78 15.79 -9.04
N PRO A 267 7.70 14.55 -8.49
CA PRO A 267 6.42 13.94 -8.16
C PRO A 267 5.68 14.65 -7.02
N PHE A 268 6.39 15.18 -6.01
CA PHE A 268 5.76 15.96 -4.93
C PHE A 268 5.09 17.22 -5.45
N ARG A 269 5.76 17.98 -6.34
CA ARG A 269 5.16 19.15 -6.98
C ARG A 269 3.88 18.78 -7.71
N SER A 270 3.91 17.72 -8.50
CA SER A 270 2.75 17.25 -9.25
C SER A 270 1.60 16.78 -8.36
N ALA A 271 1.91 16.09 -7.24
CA ALA A 271 0.91 15.67 -6.26
C ALA A 271 0.28 16.87 -5.53
N ILE A 272 1.07 17.90 -5.20
CA ILE A 272 0.59 19.16 -4.59
C ILE A 272 -0.33 19.89 -5.58
N GLU A 273 0.07 20.02 -6.84
CA GLU A 273 -0.74 20.62 -7.92
C GLU A 273 -2.04 19.84 -8.19
N ALA A 274 -1.99 18.50 -8.01
CA ALA A 274 -3.18 17.65 -8.07
C ALA A 274 -4.08 17.81 -6.83
N GLY A 275 -3.66 18.58 -5.83
CA GLY A 275 -4.41 18.91 -4.64
C GLY A 275 -4.25 17.88 -3.51
N ALA A 276 -3.11 17.20 -3.38
CA ALA A 276 -2.88 16.27 -2.27
C ALA A 276 -3.22 16.92 -0.92
N GLY A 277 -4.05 16.24 -0.10
CA GLY A 277 -4.49 16.74 1.19
C GLY A 277 -3.38 16.76 2.23
N LEU A 278 -2.49 15.77 2.16
CA LEU A 278 -1.37 15.62 3.08
C LEU A 278 -0.07 15.35 2.32
N VAL A 279 1.03 15.71 2.99
CA VAL A 279 2.39 15.25 2.66
C VAL A 279 2.99 14.62 3.92
N MET A 280 3.52 13.40 3.78
CA MET A 280 4.20 12.68 4.86
C MET A 280 5.71 12.84 4.70
N SER A 281 6.40 13.20 5.79
CA SER A 281 7.86 13.31 5.80
C SER A 281 8.54 11.95 5.85
N ALA A 282 9.81 11.93 5.43
CA ALA A 282 10.69 10.77 5.56
C ALA A 282 11.72 10.98 6.68
N HIS A 283 12.10 9.89 7.36
CA HIS A 283 13.23 9.88 8.28
C HIS A 283 14.51 9.53 7.51
N ILE A 284 15.00 10.49 6.73
CA ILE A 284 16.23 10.39 5.93
C ILE A 284 17.12 11.61 6.18
N ALA A 285 18.44 11.43 6.17
CA ALA A 285 19.40 12.54 6.25
C ALA A 285 19.79 13.04 4.86
N LEU A 286 20.02 14.34 4.75
CA LEU A 286 20.34 15.04 3.49
C LEU A 286 21.61 15.91 3.67
N PRO A 287 22.79 15.31 3.85
CA PRO A 287 24.01 16.05 4.20
C PRO A 287 24.42 17.10 3.16
N ALA A 288 24.13 16.89 1.88
CA ALA A 288 24.41 17.87 0.84
C ALA A 288 23.57 19.16 0.98
N LEU A 289 22.43 19.10 1.70
CA LEU A 289 21.55 20.25 1.92
C LEU A 289 21.74 20.85 3.32
N GLU A 290 22.01 20.01 4.31
CA GLU A 290 22.03 20.42 5.74
C GLU A 290 23.44 20.41 6.35
N GLY A 291 24.43 19.85 5.67
CA GLY A 291 25.79 19.70 6.18
C GLY A 291 25.92 18.64 7.30
N ASP A 292 24.85 17.89 7.57
CA ASP A 292 24.75 16.90 8.64
C ASP A 292 24.09 15.62 8.13
N SER A 293 24.66 14.46 8.46
CA SER A 293 24.17 13.13 8.12
C SER A 293 23.42 12.42 9.26
N THR A 294 23.20 13.10 10.39
CA THR A 294 22.62 12.54 11.61
C THR A 294 21.23 13.06 11.93
N THR A 295 20.81 14.17 11.31
CA THR A 295 19.49 14.77 11.53
C THR A 295 18.51 14.35 10.43
N PRO A 296 17.41 13.66 10.77
CA PRO A 296 16.40 13.29 9.79
C PRO A 296 15.60 14.50 9.28
N ALA A 297 15.27 14.53 8.00
CA ALA A 297 14.53 15.61 7.33
C ALA A 297 13.25 16.02 8.05
N THR A 298 12.56 15.07 8.69
CA THR A 298 11.38 15.31 9.53
C THR A 298 11.62 16.38 10.62
N LEU A 299 12.85 16.48 11.14
CA LEU A 299 13.21 17.39 12.22
C LEU A 299 13.84 18.70 11.74
N VAL A 300 14.00 18.90 10.43
CA VAL A 300 14.72 20.02 9.82
C VAL A 300 13.76 21.09 9.30
N PRO A 301 13.71 22.30 9.89
CA PRO A 301 12.82 23.39 9.45
C PRO A 301 13.04 23.82 8.01
N ARG A 302 14.31 23.84 7.54
CA ARG A 302 14.65 24.19 6.17
C ARG A 302 14.00 23.25 5.15
N ILE A 303 13.88 21.95 5.48
CA ILE A 303 13.25 20.95 4.63
C ILE A 303 11.72 21.04 4.74
N MET A 304 11.18 20.91 5.96
CA MET A 304 9.74 20.78 6.20
C MET A 304 8.98 22.10 5.98
N THR A 305 9.59 23.22 6.25
CA THR A 305 8.99 24.54 6.00
C THR A 305 9.57 25.15 4.73
N GLY A 306 10.88 25.35 4.64
CA GLY A 306 11.52 26.05 3.53
C GLY A 306 11.31 25.38 2.17
N VAL A 307 11.54 24.05 2.06
CA VAL A 307 11.33 23.36 0.79
C VAL A 307 9.84 23.08 0.56
N LEU A 308 9.17 22.43 1.51
CA LEU A 308 7.79 21.96 1.28
C LEU A 308 6.78 23.12 1.19
N ARG A 309 6.82 24.06 2.14
CA ARG A 309 5.83 25.16 2.16
C ARG A 309 6.22 26.35 1.33
N ASP A 310 7.48 26.79 1.46
CA ASP A 310 7.87 28.05 0.83
C ASP A 310 8.27 27.86 -0.65
N THR A 311 9.01 26.76 -0.96
CA THR A 311 9.44 26.49 -2.35
C THR A 311 8.38 25.76 -3.17
N LEU A 312 7.77 24.67 -2.63
CA LEU A 312 6.75 23.89 -3.35
C LEU A 312 5.32 24.42 -3.14
N GLY A 313 5.12 25.40 -2.26
CA GLY A 313 3.83 26.04 -2.03
C GLY A 313 2.77 25.18 -1.34
N PHE A 314 3.15 24.10 -0.64
CA PHE A 314 2.18 23.22 -0.01
C PHE A 314 1.42 23.91 1.13
N ARG A 315 0.08 23.88 1.07
CA ARG A 315 -0.81 24.52 2.06
C ARG A 315 -1.66 23.51 2.85
N GLY A 316 -1.57 22.22 2.51
CA GLY A 316 -2.27 21.15 3.23
C GLY A 316 -1.64 20.79 4.57
N VAL A 317 -1.98 19.61 5.09
CA VAL A 317 -1.49 19.09 6.37
C VAL A 317 -0.18 18.34 6.17
N THR A 318 0.85 18.70 6.94
CA THR A 318 2.09 17.91 7.03
C THR A 318 1.98 16.91 8.17
N ILE A 319 2.32 15.67 7.88
CA ILE A 319 2.35 14.58 8.86
C ILE A 319 3.74 13.94 8.86
N THR A 320 4.25 13.55 10.02
CA THR A 320 5.49 12.77 10.08
C THR A 320 5.25 11.35 9.59
N ASP A 321 6.28 10.65 9.14
CA ASP A 321 6.29 9.19 9.19
C ASP A 321 6.24 8.72 10.65
N ALA A 322 6.11 7.41 10.88
CA ALA A 322 5.94 6.88 12.23
C ALA A 322 7.13 7.24 13.13
N MET A 323 6.89 8.01 14.20
CA MET A 323 7.92 8.50 15.10
C MET A 323 8.58 7.38 15.94
N THR A 324 8.05 6.14 15.84
CA THR A 324 8.66 4.94 16.43
C THR A 324 9.76 4.33 15.57
N MET A 325 9.94 4.77 14.34
CA MET A 325 10.96 4.22 13.43
C MET A 325 12.37 4.58 13.90
N ASP A 326 13.31 3.66 13.73
CA ASP A 326 14.71 3.83 14.16
C ASP A 326 15.41 5.03 13.52
N GLY A 327 14.99 5.44 12.34
CA GLY A 327 15.48 6.65 11.67
C GLY A 327 15.31 7.94 12.49
N VAL A 328 14.40 7.95 13.46
CA VAL A 328 14.25 9.01 14.47
C VAL A 328 14.48 8.46 15.90
N GLY A 329 13.87 7.31 16.22
CA GLY A 329 13.78 6.80 17.59
C GLY A 329 15.12 6.43 18.21
N LYS A 330 16.15 6.05 17.44
CA LYS A 330 17.49 5.75 17.96
C LYS A 330 18.31 6.99 18.30
N GLY A 331 18.07 8.11 17.61
CA GLY A 331 18.84 9.34 17.79
C GLY A 331 18.21 10.34 18.75
N TYR A 332 16.87 10.26 18.92
CA TYR A 332 16.10 11.27 19.64
C TYR A 332 15.05 10.62 20.56
N GLY A 333 14.93 11.12 21.79
CA GLY A 333 13.84 10.73 22.67
C GLY A 333 12.47 11.26 22.20
N VAL A 334 11.38 10.67 22.70
CA VAL A 334 9.99 11.05 22.33
C VAL A 334 9.75 12.55 22.52
N ALA A 335 10.17 13.10 23.65
CA ALA A 335 10.00 14.52 23.97
C ALA A 335 10.72 15.42 22.97
N GLU A 336 12.00 15.14 22.74
CA GLU A 336 12.84 15.95 21.86
C GLU A 336 12.40 15.86 20.40
N SER A 337 12.22 14.65 19.86
CA SER A 337 11.77 14.45 18.48
C SER A 337 10.42 15.10 18.20
N SER A 338 9.48 15.03 19.15
CA SER A 338 8.17 15.66 19.03
C SER A 338 8.26 17.19 18.96
N VAL A 339 9.06 17.81 19.83
CA VAL A 339 9.27 19.26 19.81
C VAL A 339 9.96 19.71 18.52
N LEU A 340 11.02 19.00 18.10
CA LEU A 340 11.75 19.32 16.87
C LEU A 340 10.89 19.16 15.63
N ALA A 341 10.09 18.10 15.51
CA ALA A 341 9.18 17.90 14.39
C ALA A 341 8.13 19.00 14.28
N VAL A 342 7.54 19.43 15.41
CA VAL A 342 6.62 20.57 15.43
C VAL A 342 7.33 21.87 15.05
N LYS A 343 8.54 22.13 15.54
CA LYS A 343 9.37 23.30 15.16
C LYS A 343 9.71 23.25 13.66
N ALA A 344 9.99 22.07 13.13
CA ALA A 344 10.29 21.89 11.69
C ALA A 344 9.09 22.19 10.78
N GLY A 345 7.87 22.00 11.26
CA GLY A 345 6.67 22.31 10.46
C GLY A 345 5.61 21.22 10.43
N ALA A 346 5.77 20.10 11.15
CA ALA A 346 4.78 19.05 11.22
C ALA A 346 3.47 19.53 11.88
N ASP A 347 2.34 19.25 11.24
CA ASP A 347 1.00 19.52 11.77
C ASP A 347 0.46 18.32 12.55
N ILE A 348 0.90 17.10 12.21
CA ILE A 348 0.53 15.86 12.87
C ILE A 348 1.79 15.05 13.16
N LEU A 349 1.93 14.59 14.40
CA LEU A 349 2.90 13.60 14.84
C LEU A 349 2.25 12.22 14.74
N LEU A 350 2.74 11.37 13.83
CA LEU A 350 2.21 10.02 13.64
C LEU A 350 2.93 9.03 14.56
N LYS A 351 2.15 8.28 15.35
CA LYS A 351 2.64 7.15 16.14
C LYS A 351 3.88 7.50 16.99
N PRO A 352 3.83 8.56 17.82
CA PRO A 352 4.85 8.69 18.86
C PRO A 352 4.77 7.48 19.81
N SER A 353 5.91 6.99 20.32
CA SER A 353 5.90 5.81 21.20
C SER A 353 5.18 6.06 22.53
N ASP A 354 5.14 7.30 22.98
CA ASP A 354 4.31 7.77 24.11
C ASP A 354 3.58 9.06 23.70
N PRO A 355 2.29 8.97 23.34
CA PRO A 355 1.48 10.12 22.95
C PRO A 355 1.33 11.18 24.05
N THR A 356 1.22 10.75 25.31
CA THR A 356 1.08 11.65 26.44
C THR A 356 2.36 12.46 26.65
N GLN A 357 3.52 11.79 26.63
CA GLN A 357 4.83 12.44 26.75
C GLN A 357 5.08 13.41 25.57
N ALA A 358 4.69 13.04 24.35
CA ALA A 358 4.80 13.92 23.18
C ALA A 358 3.98 15.21 23.36
N ILE A 359 2.74 15.10 23.85
CA ILE A 359 1.86 16.24 24.13
C ILE A 359 2.45 17.13 25.23
N ASP A 360 2.91 16.52 26.32
CA ASP A 360 3.48 17.26 27.48
C ASP A 360 4.77 18.00 27.10
N ALA A 361 5.63 17.38 26.30
CA ALA A 361 6.87 17.99 25.81
C ALA A 361 6.60 19.21 24.91
N VAL A 362 5.65 19.09 23.97
CA VAL A 362 5.27 20.21 23.09
C VAL A 362 4.59 21.31 23.91
N LEU A 363 3.74 20.98 24.90
CA LEU A 363 3.12 21.96 25.78
C LEU A 363 4.18 22.75 26.58
N ALA A 364 5.13 22.06 27.20
CA ALA A 364 6.23 22.69 27.93
C ALA A 364 7.09 23.59 27.00
N ALA A 365 7.33 23.18 25.75
CA ALA A 365 8.05 24.01 24.77
C ALA A 365 7.25 25.28 24.41
N VAL A 366 5.90 25.20 24.36
CA VAL A 366 5.06 26.39 24.18
C VAL A 366 5.13 27.31 25.41
N GLU A 367 5.13 26.77 26.60
CA GLU A 367 5.23 27.54 27.86
C GLU A 367 6.57 28.25 28.00
N ARG A 368 7.66 27.62 27.54
CA ARG A 368 9.00 28.25 27.48
C ARG A 368 9.17 29.23 26.32
N GLY A 369 8.17 29.36 25.42
CA GLY A 369 8.24 30.25 24.25
C GLY A 369 9.08 29.73 23.09
N GLU A 370 9.51 28.46 23.10
CA GLU A 370 10.24 27.81 22.02
C GLU A 370 9.34 27.55 20.80
N ILE A 371 8.06 27.31 21.06
CA ILE A 371 7.00 27.16 20.05
C ILE A 371 5.94 28.21 20.36
N THR A 372 5.57 29.03 19.38
CA THR A 372 4.51 30.03 19.58
C THR A 372 3.12 29.39 19.61
N ARG A 373 2.21 29.96 20.40
CA ARG A 373 0.79 29.55 20.39
C ARG A 373 0.19 29.68 19.00
N ALA A 374 0.55 30.70 18.25
CA ALA A 374 0.11 30.91 16.87
C ALA A 374 0.55 29.76 15.93
N ARG A 375 1.75 29.18 16.17
CA ARG A 375 2.22 27.99 15.43
C ARG A 375 1.29 26.79 15.68
N ILE A 376 0.93 26.54 16.94
CA ILE A 376 -0.01 25.46 17.31
C ILE A 376 -1.39 25.73 16.71
N ASP A 377 -1.94 26.94 16.88
CA ASP A 377 -3.25 27.30 16.33
C ASP A 377 -3.31 27.14 14.81
N SER A 378 -2.24 27.46 14.11
CA SER A 378 -2.13 27.27 12.66
C SER A 378 -2.20 25.80 12.24
N SER A 379 -1.50 24.91 12.97
CA SER A 379 -1.57 23.46 12.75
C SER A 379 -2.96 22.91 13.03
N VAL A 380 -3.49 23.23 14.21
CA VAL A 380 -4.82 22.75 14.61
C VAL A 380 -5.90 23.24 13.65
N ARG A 381 -5.81 24.48 13.16
CA ARG A 381 -6.73 24.99 12.14
C ARG A 381 -6.68 24.17 10.84
N ARG A 382 -5.49 23.71 10.38
CA ARG A 382 -5.36 22.83 9.22
C ARG A 382 -5.97 21.45 9.52
N VAL A 383 -5.70 20.88 10.66
CA VAL A 383 -6.24 19.57 11.11
C VAL A 383 -7.77 19.62 11.21
N LEU A 384 -8.33 20.65 11.86
CA LEU A 384 -9.78 20.84 11.94
C LEU A 384 -10.40 21.12 10.57
N GLY A 385 -9.71 21.87 9.71
CA GLY A 385 -10.12 22.08 8.33
C GLY A 385 -10.20 20.78 7.54
N LEU A 386 -9.27 19.85 7.75
CA LEU A 386 -9.29 18.52 7.15
C LEU A 386 -10.49 17.69 7.68
N LYS A 387 -10.77 17.75 9.00
CA LYS A 387 -11.95 17.13 9.62
C LYS A 387 -13.26 17.65 9.02
N ALA A 388 -13.35 18.96 8.85
CA ALA A 388 -14.55 19.59 8.26
C ALA A 388 -14.75 19.19 6.79
N ARG A 389 -13.68 19.23 5.97
CA ARG A 389 -13.75 18.83 4.55
C ARG A 389 -14.03 17.36 4.36
N SER A 390 -13.49 16.46 5.21
CA SER A 390 -13.78 15.02 5.17
C SER A 390 -15.21 14.70 5.55
N GLY A 391 -15.94 15.66 6.11
CA GLY A 391 -17.30 15.48 6.61
C GLY A 391 -17.37 14.80 7.98
N VAL A 392 -16.26 14.36 8.59
CA VAL A 392 -16.28 13.68 9.89
C VAL A 392 -16.74 14.60 11.02
N ALA A 393 -16.56 15.91 10.84
CA ALA A 393 -17.07 16.94 11.75
C ALA A 393 -18.60 16.90 11.92
N PHE A 394 -19.31 16.48 10.87
CA PHE A 394 -20.78 16.48 10.81
C PHE A 394 -21.37 15.08 10.83
N GLN A 395 -20.66 14.10 10.30
CA GLN A 395 -21.05 12.69 10.27
C GLN A 395 -19.86 11.81 10.62
N ARG A 396 -19.71 11.50 11.90
CA ARG A 396 -18.57 10.75 12.43
C ARG A 396 -18.70 9.23 12.34
N PHE A 397 -19.92 8.70 12.23
CA PHE A 397 -20.20 7.28 12.19
C PHE A 397 -20.43 6.80 10.76
N VAL A 398 -20.10 5.53 10.52
CA VAL A 398 -20.41 4.83 9.26
C VAL A 398 -21.44 3.74 9.50
N SER A 399 -22.23 3.46 8.46
CA SER A 399 -23.21 2.38 8.49
C SER A 399 -22.52 1.05 8.20
N LEU A 400 -22.67 0.08 9.09
CA LEU A 400 -22.16 -1.27 8.89
C LEU A 400 -22.98 -2.04 7.82
N ASP A 401 -24.26 -1.70 7.65
CA ASP A 401 -25.15 -2.37 6.70
C ASP A 401 -24.78 -2.09 5.24
N THR A 402 -24.24 -0.89 4.95
CA THR A 402 -23.89 -0.47 3.57
C THR A 402 -22.49 -0.91 3.13
N LEU A 403 -21.68 -1.49 4.02
CA LEU A 403 -20.31 -1.93 3.68
C LEU A 403 -20.32 -2.94 2.52
N ARG A 404 -21.22 -3.91 2.55
CA ARG A 404 -21.34 -4.96 1.53
C ARG A 404 -21.69 -4.45 0.13
N ASP A 405 -22.25 -3.25 0.04
CA ASP A 405 -22.64 -2.66 -1.24
C ASP A 405 -21.45 -1.96 -1.94
N VAL A 406 -20.36 -1.69 -1.20
CA VAL A 406 -19.21 -0.93 -1.67
C VAL A 406 -17.93 -1.74 -1.62
N VAL A 407 -17.63 -2.33 -0.45
CA VAL A 407 -16.33 -2.98 -0.19
C VAL A 407 -16.25 -4.32 -0.91
N GLY A 408 -15.18 -4.51 -1.70
CA GLY A 408 -14.98 -5.73 -2.48
C GLY A 408 -16.04 -5.95 -3.56
N HIS A 409 -16.65 -4.89 -4.07
CA HIS A 409 -17.66 -5.00 -5.12
C HIS A 409 -17.14 -5.76 -6.35
N PRO A 410 -17.92 -6.61 -7.02
CA PRO A 410 -17.47 -7.40 -8.17
C PRO A 410 -16.82 -6.59 -9.28
N THR A 411 -17.33 -5.38 -9.58
CA THR A 411 -16.71 -4.48 -10.59
C THR A 411 -15.34 -3.97 -10.17
N HIS A 412 -15.11 -3.74 -8.88
CA HIS A 412 -13.80 -3.34 -8.34
C HIS A 412 -12.80 -4.48 -8.51
N ARG A 413 -13.20 -5.70 -8.15
CA ARG A 413 -12.36 -6.92 -8.32
C ARG A 413 -12.05 -7.18 -9.80
N ALA A 414 -13.06 -7.05 -10.69
CA ALA A 414 -12.85 -7.20 -12.12
C ALA A 414 -11.84 -6.17 -12.66
N ARG A 415 -11.84 -4.94 -12.12
CA ARG A 415 -10.87 -3.92 -12.49
C ARG A 415 -9.45 -4.28 -12.02
N ALA A 416 -9.31 -4.81 -10.81
CA ALA A 416 -8.03 -5.29 -10.29
C ALA A 416 -7.47 -6.45 -11.14
N GLU A 417 -8.31 -7.40 -11.54
CA GLU A 417 -7.94 -8.52 -12.44
C GLU A 417 -7.51 -8.00 -13.84
N ASP A 418 -8.20 -7.01 -14.39
CA ASP A 418 -7.84 -6.42 -15.69
C ASP A 418 -6.49 -5.71 -15.64
N ILE A 419 -6.23 -4.94 -14.58
CA ILE A 419 -4.93 -4.29 -14.35
C ILE A 419 -3.84 -5.35 -14.19
N ALA A 420 -4.06 -6.38 -13.36
CA ALA A 420 -3.11 -7.46 -13.15
C ALA A 420 -2.75 -8.16 -14.47
N ARG A 421 -3.75 -8.46 -15.31
CA ARG A 421 -3.56 -9.09 -16.61
C ARG A 421 -2.67 -8.25 -17.54
N ARG A 422 -2.87 -6.92 -17.58
CA ARG A 422 -2.10 -6.02 -18.43
C ARG A 422 -0.71 -5.70 -17.88
N ALA A 423 -0.51 -5.86 -16.57
CA ALA A 423 0.78 -5.64 -15.94
C ALA A 423 1.81 -6.74 -16.22
N ILE A 424 1.37 -7.94 -16.62
CA ILE A 424 2.29 -9.05 -16.88
C ILE A 424 3.25 -8.68 -18.00
N THR A 425 4.54 -8.72 -17.69
CA THR A 425 5.62 -8.28 -18.58
C THR A 425 6.56 -9.43 -18.91
N LEU A 426 6.66 -9.81 -20.18
CA LEU A 426 7.63 -10.77 -20.66
C LEU A 426 8.87 -10.02 -21.15
N LEU A 427 9.99 -10.19 -20.50
CA LEU A 427 11.23 -9.48 -20.83
C LEU A 427 12.17 -10.31 -21.72
N ARG A 428 12.09 -11.63 -21.60
CA ARG A 428 12.91 -12.56 -22.39
C ARG A 428 12.14 -13.85 -22.63
N ASP A 429 12.24 -14.42 -23.82
CA ASP A 429 11.76 -15.78 -24.11
C ASP A 429 12.57 -16.41 -25.26
N ARG A 430 13.79 -16.80 -24.93
CA ARG A 430 14.67 -17.53 -25.84
C ARG A 430 14.22 -18.98 -25.93
N GLY A 431 14.07 -19.48 -27.14
CA GLY A 431 13.66 -20.87 -27.38
C GLY A 431 12.16 -21.14 -27.23
N ASN A 432 11.33 -20.09 -27.14
CA ASN A 432 9.85 -20.20 -27.08
C ASN A 432 9.37 -21.20 -26.01
N VAL A 433 9.82 -21.01 -24.76
CA VAL A 433 9.42 -21.86 -23.62
C VAL A 433 7.92 -21.72 -23.34
N LEU A 434 7.39 -20.52 -23.49
CA LEU A 434 5.96 -20.25 -23.36
C LEU A 434 5.26 -20.42 -24.72
N PRO A 435 4.01 -20.92 -24.76
CA PRO A 435 3.21 -21.42 -23.64
C PRO A 435 3.63 -22.82 -23.19
N VAL A 436 3.31 -23.17 -21.93
CA VAL A 436 3.57 -24.51 -21.38
C VAL A 436 2.37 -25.46 -21.54
N GLN A 437 1.25 -24.99 -22.04
CA GLN A 437 0.04 -25.80 -22.20
C GLN A 437 0.29 -27.05 -23.06
N GLY A 438 -0.22 -28.21 -22.61
CA GLY A 438 -0.03 -29.50 -23.27
C GLY A 438 1.38 -30.10 -23.10
N LYS A 439 2.18 -29.58 -22.16
CA LYS A 439 3.52 -30.08 -21.84
C LYS A 439 3.58 -30.57 -20.41
N ARG A 440 4.29 -31.68 -20.16
CA ARG A 440 4.57 -32.15 -18.79
C ARG A 440 5.35 -31.08 -18.05
N THR A 441 4.65 -30.37 -17.15
CA THR A 441 5.17 -29.18 -16.50
C THR A 441 5.48 -29.45 -15.03
N VAL A 442 6.69 -29.10 -14.60
CA VAL A 442 7.07 -28.99 -13.20
C VAL A 442 7.15 -27.52 -12.83
N VAL A 443 6.47 -27.16 -11.74
CA VAL A 443 6.52 -25.81 -11.16
C VAL A 443 7.35 -25.88 -9.88
N VAL A 444 8.42 -25.10 -9.81
CA VAL A 444 9.21 -24.92 -8.59
C VAL A 444 8.84 -23.58 -7.99
N GLN A 445 8.18 -23.58 -6.85
CA GLN A 445 7.80 -22.36 -6.14
C GLN A 445 8.81 -22.05 -5.04
N TYR A 446 9.57 -20.96 -5.20
CA TYR A 446 10.32 -20.36 -4.12
C TYR A 446 9.41 -19.40 -3.36
N VAL A 447 9.13 -19.72 -2.11
CA VAL A 447 8.20 -18.96 -1.27
C VAL A 447 8.76 -18.90 0.15
N PRO A 448 8.97 -17.69 0.73
CA PRO A 448 9.33 -17.55 2.14
C PRO A 448 8.31 -18.25 3.05
N GLU A 449 8.77 -18.80 4.17
CA GLU A 449 7.95 -19.56 5.12
C GLU A 449 6.81 -18.72 5.70
N THR A 450 7.02 -17.41 5.80
CA THR A 450 6.03 -16.44 6.27
C THR A 450 4.90 -16.18 5.28
N GLU A 451 5.08 -16.54 4.00
CA GLU A 451 4.12 -16.31 2.91
C GLU A 451 3.19 -17.51 2.69
N LEU A 452 2.26 -17.73 3.62
CA LEU A 452 1.41 -18.94 3.63
C LEU A 452 0.52 -19.12 2.40
N ARG A 453 0.14 -18.03 1.73
CA ARG A 453 -0.79 -18.06 0.59
C ARG A 453 -0.11 -17.96 -0.76
N ALA A 454 1.06 -17.37 -0.81
CA ALA A 454 1.79 -17.16 -2.06
C ALA A 454 1.99 -18.48 -2.84
N GLY A 455 1.70 -18.43 -4.12
CA GLY A 455 1.78 -19.55 -5.04
C GLY A 455 0.55 -20.45 -5.13
N ARG A 456 -0.44 -20.30 -4.25
CA ARG A 456 -1.63 -21.16 -4.25
C ARG A 456 -2.49 -20.96 -5.49
N VAL A 457 -2.78 -19.71 -5.85
CA VAL A 457 -3.62 -19.38 -7.01
C VAL A 457 -2.88 -19.70 -8.30
N PHE A 458 -1.58 -19.42 -8.38
CA PHE A 458 -0.74 -19.78 -9.52
C PHE A 458 -0.76 -21.30 -9.77
N ALA A 459 -0.44 -22.09 -8.74
CA ALA A 459 -0.45 -23.55 -8.81
C ALA A 459 -1.83 -24.12 -9.17
N ALA A 460 -2.89 -23.62 -8.51
CA ALA A 460 -4.26 -24.07 -8.77
C ALA A 460 -4.71 -23.77 -10.20
N THR A 461 -4.32 -22.62 -10.75
CA THR A 461 -4.67 -22.24 -12.12
C THR A 461 -3.99 -23.14 -13.15
N LEU A 462 -2.70 -23.46 -12.94
CA LEU A 462 -1.96 -24.39 -13.81
C LEU A 462 -2.52 -25.81 -13.73
N ARG A 463 -2.80 -26.32 -12.51
CA ARG A 463 -3.37 -27.66 -12.32
C ARG A 463 -4.78 -27.82 -12.88
N ARG A 464 -5.59 -26.75 -12.89
CA ARG A 464 -6.91 -26.79 -13.57
C ARG A 464 -6.76 -26.90 -15.07
N ALA A 465 -5.68 -26.38 -15.64
CA ALA A 465 -5.40 -26.50 -17.06
C ALA A 465 -4.82 -27.87 -17.42
N ASP A 466 -3.97 -28.41 -16.55
CA ASP A 466 -3.35 -29.72 -16.68
C ASP A 466 -3.11 -30.32 -15.28
N SER A 467 -3.92 -31.33 -14.93
CA SER A 467 -3.85 -32.01 -13.63
C SER A 467 -2.52 -32.75 -13.39
N SER A 468 -1.76 -33.05 -14.44
CA SER A 468 -0.43 -33.66 -14.36
C SER A 468 0.66 -32.68 -13.90
N THR A 469 0.36 -31.38 -13.82
CA THR A 469 1.30 -30.35 -13.34
C THR A 469 1.78 -30.65 -11.92
N ARG A 470 3.06 -30.94 -11.80
CA ARG A 470 3.70 -31.19 -10.50
C ARG A 470 4.22 -29.89 -9.89
N VAL A 471 3.85 -29.61 -8.67
CA VAL A 471 4.30 -28.42 -7.93
C VAL A 471 5.23 -28.84 -6.80
N LEU A 472 6.43 -28.29 -6.79
CA LEU A 472 7.47 -28.45 -5.80
C LEU A 472 7.65 -27.11 -5.08
N ARG A 473 7.71 -27.12 -3.76
CA ARG A 473 7.89 -25.90 -2.96
C ARG A 473 9.24 -25.90 -2.29
N ILE A 474 9.95 -24.80 -2.38
CA ILE A 474 11.21 -24.50 -1.69
C ILE A 474 11.09 -23.15 -0.97
N SER A 475 11.91 -22.93 0.02
CA SER A 475 11.89 -21.75 0.89
C SER A 475 13.30 -21.28 1.19
N PRO A 476 13.51 -20.12 1.82
CA PRO A 476 14.83 -19.65 2.23
C PRO A 476 15.64 -20.68 3.03
N GLY A 477 14.97 -21.48 3.88
CA GLY A 477 15.60 -22.52 4.70
C GLY A 477 15.82 -23.88 4.02
N THR A 478 15.46 -24.03 2.72
CA THR A 478 15.63 -25.32 2.02
C THR A 478 17.10 -25.68 1.87
N ALA A 479 17.53 -26.81 2.44
CA ALA A 479 18.92 -27.26 2.39
C ALA A 479 19.34 -27.72 0.99
N GLN A 480 20.66 -27.67 0.69
CA GLN A 480 21.20 -28.06 -0.62
C GLN A 480 20.83 -29.50 -1.01
N SER A 481 20.88 -30.44 -0.07
CA SER A 481 20.48 -31.83 -0.32
C SER A 481 19.01 -31.98 -0.75
N GLN A 482 18.13 -31.13 -0.22
CA GLN A 482 16.72 -31.10 -0.62
C GLN A 482 16.55 -30.50 -2.02
N LEU A 483 17.34 -29.49 -2.37
CA LEU A 483 17.38 -28.94 -3.74
C LEU A 483 17.85 -30.00 -4.74
N ASP A 484 18.91 -30.73 -4.40
CA ASP A 484 19.48 -31.79 -5.24
C ASP A 484 18.47 -32.94 -5.46
N ALA A 485 17.67 -33.28 -4.45
CA ALA A 485 16.61 -34.27 -4.53
C ALA A 485 15.49 -33.90 -5.54
N LEU A 486 15.41 -32.65 -6.00
CA LEU A 486 14.45 -32.23 -7.03
C LEU A 486 14.89 -32.60 -8.46
N ALA A 487 16.16 -32.93 -8.66
CA ALA A 487 16.76 -33.17 -9.97
C ALA A 487 16.01 -34.21 -10.83
N PRO A 488 15.55 -35.38 -10.32
CA PRO A 488 14.80 -36.35 -11.13
C PRO A 488 13.48 -35.78 -11.67
N ALA A 489 12.74 -35.02 -10.83
CA ALA A 489 11.49 -34.42 -11.24
C ALA A 489 11.71 -33.34 -12.33
N ILE A 490 12.72 -32.50 -12.15
CA ILE A 490 13.09 -31.45 -13.09
C ILE A 490 13.59 -32.04 -14.42
N SER A 491 14.39 -33.12 -14.36
CA SER A 491 14.94 -33.76 -15.55
C SER A 491 13.88 -34.43 -16.41
N SER A 492 12.83 -34.98 -15.81
CA SER A 492 11.73 -35.64 -16.50
C SER A 492 10.70 -34.67 -17.12
N ALA A 493 10.75 -33.38 -16.75
CA ALA A 493 9.80 -32.39 -17.22
C ALA A 493 10.11 -31.92 -18.67
N GLU A 494 9.07 -31.67 -19.45
CA GLU A 494 9.19 -30.99 -20.76
C GLU A 494 9.29 -29.47 -20.58
N ARG A 495 8.68 -28.94 -19.54
CA ARG A 495 8.76 -27.54 -19.13
C ARG A 495 8.95 -27.41 -17.62
N VAL A 496 9.79 -26.48 -17.23
CA VAL A 496 10.02 -26.12 -15.83
C VAL A 496 9.69 -24.64 -15.63
N VAL A 497 8.76 -24.36 -14.74
CA VAL A 497 8.40 -22.99 -14.38
C VAL A 497 8.86 -22.72 -12.96
N ILE A 498 9.84 -21.84 -12.80
CA ILE A 498 10.26 -21.35 -11.50
C ILE A 498 9.41 -20.13 -11.16
N ALA A 499 8.62 -20.20 -10.10
CA ALA A 499 7.82 -19.09 -9.58
C ALA A 499 8.49 -18.56 -8.31
N ALA A 500 9.20 -17.44 -8.40
CA ALA A 500 9.96 -16.88 -7.30
C ALA A 500 9.20 -15.71 -6.65
N TYR A 501 8.78 -15.89 -5.41
CA TYR A 501 8.08 -14.88 -4.61
C TYR A 501 9.09 -14.12 -3.76
N VAL A 502 9.52 -12.97 -4.24
CA VAL A 502 10.49 -12.09 -3.57
C VAL A 502 9.91 -10.69 -3.51
N ARG A 503 9.46 -10.30 -2.34
CA ARG A 503 8.94 -8.97 -2.08
C ARG A 503 9.73 -8.28 -0.98
N ARG A 504 9.52 -6.98 -0.82
CA ARG A 504 10.00 -6.27 0.35
C ARG A 504 9.36 -6.85 1.62
N ILE A 505 10.18 -7.06 2.62
CA ILE A 505 9.77 -7.33 4.01
C ILE A 505 10.47 -6.27 4.88
N GLU A 506 9.70 -5.61 5.73
CA GLU A 506 10.20 -4.55 6.60
C GLU A 506 11.31 -5.07 7.50
N GLY A 507 12.42 -4.36 7.55
CA GLY A 507 13.59 -4.72 8.36
C GLY A 507 14.48 -5.84 7.81
N GLU A 508 14.08 -6.53 6.73
CA GLU A 508 14.88 -7.64 6.16
C GLU A 508 15.92 -7.19 5.10
N GLY A 509 16.03 -5.89 4.83
CA GLY A 509 16.97 -5.34 3.88
C GLY A 509 16.55 -5.55 2.42
N ARG A 510 17.53 -5.68 1.51
CA ARG A 510 17.27 -5.76 0.06
C ARG A 510 16.46 -7.00 -0.30
N PRO A 511 15.34 -6.87 -1.04
CA PRO A 511 14.58 -8.02 -1.51
C PRO A 511 15.40 -8.89 -2.48
N ALA A 512 15.85 -10.05 -2.01
CA ALA A 512 16.67 -10.98 -2.79
C ALA A 512 16.44 -12.42 -2.33
N MET A 513 16.75 -13.39 -3.19
CA MET A 513 16.82 -14.78 -2.78
C MET A 513 18.13 -15.04 -2.01
N PRO A 514 18.14 -15.95 -1.01
CA PRO A 514 19.38 -16.43 -0.39
C PRO A 514 20.38 -16.93 -1.45
N THR A 515 21.67 -16.71 -1.18
CA THR A 515 22.74 -17.00 -2.16
C THR A 515 22.72 -18.43 -2.67
N HIS A 516 22.53 -19.44 -1.81
CA HIS A 516 22.50 -20.85 -2.21
C HIS A 516 21.30 -21.19 -3.11
N ILE A 517 20.12 -20.60 -2.85
CA ILE A 517 18.93 -20.76 -3.70
C ILE A 517 19.16 -20.10 -5.07
N ALA A 518 19.67 -18.88 -5.06
CA ALA A 518 19.98 -18.15 -6.29
C ALA A 518 21.03 -18.90 -7.15
N GLN A 519 22.07 -19.44 -6.53
CA GLN A 519 23.10 -20.24 -7.21
C GLN A 519 22.52 -21.53 -7.81
N TRP A 520 21.68 -22.23 -7.05
CA TRP A 520 20.98 -23.43 -7.56
C TRP A 520 20.11 -23.11 -8.78
N MET A 521 19.34 -22.04 -8.74
CA MET A 521 18.52 -21.59 -9.89
C MET A 521 19.40 -21.15 -11.07
N ALA A 522 20.51 -20.46 -10.81
CA ALA A 522 21.44 -20.05 -11.85
C ALA A 522 22.10 -21.26 -12.54
N THR A 523 22.41 -22.32 -11.79
CA THR A 523 22.92 -23.58 -12.35
C THR A 523 21.89 -24.24 -13.25
N LEU A 524 20.61 -24.29 -12.85
CA LEU A 524 19.53 -24.80 -13.69
C LEU A 524 19.37 -23.98 -14.97
N ALA A 525 19.41 -22.66 -14.88
CA ALA A 525 19.29 -21.76 -16.02
C ALA A 525 20.47 -21.89 -17.00
N ALA A 526 21.71 -22.03 -16.49
CA ALA A 526 22.90 -22.23 -17.28
C ALA A 526 22.87 -23.58 -18.02
N ALA A 527 22.50 -24.65 -17.32
CA ALA A 527 22.33 -25.98 -17.93
C ALA A 527 21.23 -26.01 -19.01
N ASP A 528 20.17 -25.22 -18.83
CA ASP A 528 19.08 -25.10 -19.80
C ASP A 528 19.49 -24.29 -21.04
N SER A 529 20.27 -23.22 -20.86
CA SER A 529 20.75 -22.37 -21.96
C SER A 529 21.73 -23.10 -22.90
N ALA A 530 22.39 -24.15 -22.43
CA ALA A 530 23.28 -25.01 -23.20
C ALA A 530 22.53 -26.08 -24.04
N ARG A 531 21.20 -26.19 -23.91
CA ARG A 531 20.37 -27.17 -24.65
C ARG A 531 19.97 -26.64 -26.02
N PRO A 532 19.72 -27.54 -26.99
CA PRO A 532 19.17 -27.15 -28.32
C PRO A 532 17.79 -26.49 -28.21
N ALA A 533 17.00 -26.85 -27.17
CA ALA A 533 15.69 -26.27 -26.91
C ALA A 533 15.56 -25.94 -25.42
N ALA A 534 15.45 -24.66 -25.11
CA ALA A 534 15.22 -24.19 -23.76
C ALA A 534 13.85 -24.66 -23.22
N ARG A 535 13.78 -24.93 -21.91
CA ARG A 535 12.56 -25.43 -21.25
C ARG A 535 12.28 -24.78 -19.89
N VAL A 536 13.18 -23.92 -19.40
CA VAL A 536 13.06 -23.28 -18.08
C VAL A 536 12.61 -21.85 -18.23
N ALA A 537 11.52 -21.48 -17.53
CA ALA A 537 11.05 -20.12 -17.39
C ALA A 537 11.10 -19.68 -15.92
N LEU A 538 11.49 -18.43 -15.67
CA LEU A 538 11.40 -17.78 -14.36
C LEU A 538 10.28 -16.74 -14.38
N VAL A 539 9.34 -16.88 -13.47
CA VAL A 539 8.30 -15.88 -13.16
C VAL A 539 8.69 -15.20 -11.85
N ALA A 540 9.07 -13.93 -11.93
CA ALA A 540 9.42 -13.11 -10.78
C ALA A 540 8.16 -12.42 -10.22
N PHE A 541 7.71 -12.87 -9.07
CA PHE A 541 6.66 -12.23 -8.29
C PHE A 541 7.29 -11.25 -7.29
N GLY A 542 6.98 -9.97 -7.44
CA GLY A 542 7.53 -8.89 -6.62
C GLY A 542 8.74 -8.22 -7.26
N ASN A 543 9.92 -8.44 -6.70
CA ASN A 543 11.15 -7.76 -7.10
C ASN A 543 11.54 -8.05 -8.57
N PRO A 544 11.59 -7.04 -9.47
CA PRO A 544 11.95 -7.25 -10.87
C PRO A 544 13.45 -7.52 -11.09
N TYR A 545 14.30 -7.22 -10.12
CA TYR A 545 15.77 -7.30 -10.24
C TYR A 545 16.34 -8.72 -10.05
N LEU A 546 15.49 -9.75 -9.90
CA LEU A 546 15.93 -11.14 -9.73
C LEU A 546 16.71 -11.68 -10.92
N ILE A 547 16.60 -11.07 -12.10
CA ILE A 547 17.40 -11.41 -13.27
C ILE A 547 18.91 -11.32 -12.98
N GLY A 548 19.35 -10.39 -12.12
CA GLY A 548 20.74 -10.26 -11.69
C GLY A 548 21.24 -11.45 -10.88
N GLN A 549 20.36 -12.19 -10.21
CA GLN A 549 20.69 -13.41 -9.48
C GLN A 549 20.65 -14.67 -10.37
N VAL A 550 19.92 -14.61 -11.52
CA VAL A 550 19.76 -15.75 -12.45
C VAL A 550 20.00 -15.27 -13.89
N PRO A 551 21.18 -14.74 -14.24
CA PRO A 551 21.42 -14.01 -15.51
C PRO A 551 21.27 -14.86 -16.76
N ALA A 552 21.55 -16.17 -16.68
CA ALA A 552 21.48 -17.12 -17.79
C ALA A 552 20.05 -17.55 -18.15
N ILE A 553 19.03 -17.15 -17.36
CA ILE A 553 17.64 -17.58 -17.61
C ILE A 553 17.17 -17.21 -19.02
N GLY A 554 16.66 -18.20 -19.77
CA GLY A 554 16.21 -18.03 -21.14
C GLY A 554 14.85 -17.35 -21.27
N THR A 555 13.95 -17.57 -20.32
CA THR A 555 12.61 -16.97 -20.30
C THR A 555 12.38 -16.27 -18.96
N TYR A 556 12.04 -14.98 -19.04
CA TYR A 556 11.86 -14.13 -17.85
C TYR A 556 10.58 -13.31 -17.93
N LEU A 557 9.67 -13.59 -17.02
CA LEU A 557 8.36 -12.94 -16.89
C LEU A 557 8.29 -12.28 -15.51
N VAL A 558 7.79 -11.04 -15.46
CA VAL A 558 7.74 -10.23 -14.24
C VAL A 558 6.33 -9.74 -13.98
N THR A 559 5.92 -9.74 -12.71
CA THR A 559 4.61 -9.23 -12.25
C THR A 559 4.72 -7.91 -11.50
N PHE A 560 5.92 -7.53 -11.04
CA PHE A 560 6.22 -6.36 -10.19
C PHE A 560 5.47 -6.33 -8.85
N GLY A 561 4.82 -7.40 -8.48
CA GLY A 561 4.04 -7.52 -7.26
C GLY A 561 3.68 -8.96 -6.97
N VAL A 562 3.03 -9.16 -5.83
CA VAL A 562 2.47 -10.44 -5.38
C VAL A 562 0.96 -10.29 -5.18
N GLY A 563 0.23 -11.40 -5.14
CA GLY A 563 -1.20 -11.43 -4.85
C GLY A 563 -2.00 -12.20 -5.89
N ASP A 564 -3.22 -12.58 -5.51
CA ASP A 564 -4.05 -13.55 -6.22
C ASP A 564 -4.35 -13.17 -7.68
N ALA A 565 -4.62 -11.88 -7.95
CA ALA A 565 -4.89 -11.39 -9.30
C ALA A 565 -3.65 -11.51 -10.20
N LEU A 566 -2.46 -11.14 -9.68
CA LEU A 566 -1.19 -11.28 -10.40
C LEU A 566 -0.81 -12.74 -10.60
N GLU A 567 -1.05 -13.62 -9.60
CA GLU A 567 -0.81 -15.06 -9.71
C GLU A 567 -1.67 -15.67 -10.82
N ARG A 568 -2.94 -15.33 -10.85
CA ARG A 568 -3.89 -15.80 -11.89
C ARG A 568 -3.49 -15.30 -13.26
N ALA A 569 -3.15 -14.02 -13.36
CA ALA A 569 -2.71 -13.39 -14.61
C ALA A 569 -1.41 -14.03 -15.15
N ALA A 570 -0.41 -14.22 -14.28
CA ALA A 570 0.85 -14.86 -14.64
C ALA A 570 0.65 -16.32 -15.06
N ALA A 571 -0.18 -17.08 -14.34
CA ALA A 571 -0.50 -18.47 -14.72
C ALA A 571 -1.17 -18.54 -16.11
N ASN A 572 -2.12 -17.65 -16.39
CA ASN A 572 -2.76 -17.57 -17.69
C ASN A 572 -1.76 -17.17 -18.81
N ALA A 573 -0.85 -16.24 -18.53
CA ALA A 573 0.21 -15.86 -19.45
C ALA A 573 1.15 -17.06 -19.77
N VAL A 574 1.56 -17.79 -18.73
CA VAL A 574 2.38 -19.01 -18.87
C VAL A 574 1.67 -20.09 -19.69
N LEU A 575 0.35 -20.20 -19.56
CA LEU A 575 -0.48 -21.12 -20.34
C LEU A 575 -0.78 -20.62 -21.77
N GLY A 576 -0.38 -19.41 -22.14
CA GLY A 576 -0.73 -18.80 -23.44
C GLY A 576 -2.20 -18.33 -23.52
N ARG A 577 -2.84 -18.09 -22.36
CA ARG A 577 -4.23 -17.62 -22.28
C ARG A 577 -4.26 -16.11 -22.09
N GLY A 578 -4.47 -15.37 -23.18
CA GLY A 578 -4.50 -13.91 -23.17
C GLY A 578 -3.20 -13.26 -23.66
N ARG A 579 -3.27 -11.98 -23.95
CA ARG A 579 -2.12 -11.20 -24.45
C ARG A 579 -1.20 -10.76 -23.33
N ILE A 580 0.10 -10.84 -23.55
CA ILE A 580 1.13 -10.21 -22.71
C ILE A 580 1.45 -8.86 -23.34
N THR A 581 1.23 -7.78 -22.61
CA THR A 581 1.39 -6.40 -23.12
C THR A 581 2.17 -5.48 -22.21
N GLY A 582 2.51 -5.92 -20.98
CA GLY A 582 3.21 -5.12 -20.00
C GLY A 582 4.59 -4.65 -20.47
N ILE A 583 5.03 -3.54 -19.93
CA ILE A 583 6.36 -2.95 -20.16
C ILE A 583 7.02 -2.68 -18.80
N THR A 584 8.36 -2.81 -18.73
CA THR A 584 9.04 -2.52 -17.44
C THR A 584 9.06 -1.03 -17.16
N PRO A 585 8.61 -0.59 -15.96
CA PRO A 585 8.67 0.82 -15.55
C PRO A 585 10.05 1.23 -14.99
N VAL A 586 10.96 0.28 -14.87
CA VAL A 586 12.32 0.47 -14.39
C VAL A 586 13.32 -0.21 -15.30
N SER A 587 14.54 0.30 -15.37
CA SER A 587 15.68 -0.37 -15.97
C SER A 587 16.11 -1.53 -15.08
N LEU A 588 16.50 -2.66 -15.67
CA LEU A 588 17.14 -3.78 -14.99
C LEU A 588 18.62 -3.76 -15.39
N PRO A 589 19.51 -3.21 -14.57
CA PRO A 589 20.88 -2.88 -14.97
C PRO A 589 21.63 -4.08 -15.58
N GLY A 590 22.21 -3.88 -16.76
CA GLY A 590 22.92 -4.92 -17.53
C GLY A 590 22.03 -5.87 -18.32
N PHE A 591 20.68 -5.76 -18.24
CA PHE A 591 19.75 -6.70 -18.87
C PHE A 591 18.69 -6.05 -19.75
N PHE A 592 17.94 -5.09 -19.22
CA PHE A 592 16.78 -4.48 -19.89
C PHE A 592 16.68 -2.98 -19.59
N ALA A 593 16.28 -2.23 -20.60
CA ALA A 593 15.97 -0.82 -20.45
C ALA A 593 14.52 -0.62 -19.97
N ARG A 594 14.26 0.50 -19.33
CA ARG A 594 12.90 0.96 -19.05
C ARG A 594 12.08 1.02 -20.35
N GLY A 595 10.87 0.48 -20.31
CA GLY A 595 9.97 0.39 -21.47
C GLY A 595 10.07 -0.94 -22.24
N ASP A 596 11.05 -1.78 -21.96
CA ASP A 596 11.15 -3.09 -22.59
C ASP A 596 9.95 -3.98 -22.19
N GLY A 597 9.54 -4.83 -23.13
CA GLY A 597 8.49 -5.83 -22.97
C GLY A 597 8.15 -6.48 -24.29
N LEU A 598 8.22 -7.81 -24.34
CA LEU A 598 7.83 -8.60 -25.50
C LEU A 598 6.30 -8.72 -25.53
N LYS A 599 5.70 -8.36 -26.66
CA LYS A 599 4.25 -8.52 -26.86
C LYS A 599 3.95 -9.89 -27.41
N ARG A 600 3.01 -10.57 -26.80
CA ARG A 600 2.49 -11.86 -27.26
C ARG A 600 0.98 -11.93 -27.19
#